data_3d3466f6af5c155e1aa9b462e747d8c5
#
_entry.id   3d3466f6af5c155e1aa9b462e747d8c5
#
_cell.length_a   1.000
_cell.length_b   1.000
_cell.length_c   1.000
_cell.angle_alpha   90.00
_cell.angle_beta   90.00
_cell.angle_gamma   90.00
#
_symmetry.space_group_name_H-M   'P 1'
#
loop_
_entity.id
_entity.type
_entity.pdbx_description
1 polymer ?
#
loop_
_entity_poly.entity_id
_entity_poly.type
_entity_poly.pdbx_seq_one_letter_code
_entity_poly.pdbx_strand_id
1 'polypeptide(L)'
;DAKLTYPNWGDYVISFCLDSDSALMWSEYSNFTGYCMEFDFYKLLESFGEYEECAINHGQVIYDEKTQKECVRKTLDFYYASERKKGNVPDWESIIETDAKKLDAFTDELAAFCRVYNMFFKKACFSGENEYRIIFNECHDEGNPHRKRISQQKFRIKEGIIIPYIEKEVLDLNSLKSVTIGPKNNSDIAVKGLKCFFRNQKINVDVQKSKIPLRY
;
A
#
# COMPACT_ATOMS: atom_id res chain seq x y z
N ASP A 1 -27.29 -17.91 -2.39
CA ASP A 1 -25.89 -17.80 -2.84
C ASP A 1 -25.77 -16.60 -3.78
N ALA A 2 -25.73 -15.39 -3.22
CA ALA A 2 -25.34 -14.22 -3.97
C ALA A 2 -23.86 -14.43 -4.39
N LYS A 3 -23.63 -14.74 -5.65
CA LYS A 3 -22.32 -14.62 -6.26
C LYS A 3 -21.97 -13.13 -6.19
N LEU A 4 -21.17 -12.74 -5.21
CA LEU A 4 -20.41 -11.52 -5.22
C LEU A 4 -19.41 -11.66 -6.39
N THR A 5 -19.88 -11.36 -7.60
CA THR A 5 -19.01 -11.16 -8.75
C THR A 5 -18.30 -9.84 -8.51
N TYR A 6 -17.22 -9.88 -7.71
CA TYR A 6 -16.30 -8.77 -7.67
C TYR A 6 -15.73 -8.63 -9.09
N PRO A 7 -15.82 -7.45 -9.71
CA PRO A 7 -15.02 -7.21 -10.89
C PRO A 7 -13.57 -7.53 -10.56
N ASN A 8 -12.82 -8.10 -11.50
CA ASN A 8 -11.40 -8.48 -11.35
C ASN A 8 -10.52 -7.25 -11.15
N TRP A 9 -10.63 -6.62 -10.00
CA TRP A 9 -9.83 -5.46 -9.62
C TRP A 9 -8.60 -5.96 -8.92
N GLY A 10 -7.45 -5.72 -9.52
CA GLY A 10 -6.16 -5.97 -8.88
C GLY A 10 -5.83 -4.82 -7.94
N ASP A 11 -5.60 -5.13 -6.67
CA ASP A 11 -5.01 -4.19 -5.73
C ASP A 11 -3.59 -4.65 -5.43
N TYR A 12 -2.63 -3.76 -5.63
CA TYR A 12 -1.23 -4.03 -5.38
C TYR A 12 -0.72 -3.11 -4.29
N VAL A 13 0.01 -3.67 -3.34
CA VAL A 13 0.45 -2.95 -2.14
C VAL A 13 1.97 -2.95 -2.07
N ILE A 14 2.55 -1.77 -1.83
CA ILE A 14 3.91 -1.60 -1.35
C ILE A 14 3.84 -1.17 0.10
N SER A 15 4.52 -1.91 0.98
CA SER A 15 4.58 -1.63 2.40
C SER A 15 5.95 -1.08 2.79
N PHE A 16 5.94 -0.03 3.59
CA PHE A 16 7.10 0.59 4.19
C PHE A 16 6.99 0.53 5.71
N CYS A 17 8.12 0.54 6.40
CA CYS A 17 8.18 0.77 7.84
C CYS A 17 8.53 2.24 8.10
N LEU A 18 7.87 2.89 9.06
CA LEU A 18 8.19 4.26 9.46
C LEU A 18 9.41 4.35 10.40
N ASP A 19 9.94 3.20 10.82
CA ASP A 19 11.16 3.10 11.61
C ASP A 19 12.31 2.59 10.74
N SER A 20 13.33 3.41 10.57
CA SER A 20 14.46 3.15 9.67
C SER A 20 15.43 2.07 10.17
N ASP A 21 15.41 1.72 11.46
CA ASP A 21 16.34 0.76 12.06
C ASP A 21 15.65 -0.13 13.11
N SER A 22 14.54 -0.76 12.74
CA SER A 22 13.73 -1.60 13.59
C SER A 22 14.31 -3.02 13.72
N ALA A 23 14.61 -3.46 14.96
CA ALA A 23 15.06 -4.82 15.21
C ALA A 23 14.06 -5.88 14.76
N LEU A 24 12.76 -5.61 14.90
CA LEU A 24 11.69 -6.48 14.43
C LEU A 24 11.75 -6.66 12.91
N MET A 25 11.86 -5.56 12.16
CA MET A 25 11.91 -5.60 10.70
C MET A 25 13.17 -6.30 10.19
N TRP A 26 14.32 -6.09 10.85
CA TRP A 26 15.54 -6.81 10.52
C TRP A 26 15.39 -8.32 10.74
N SER A 27 14.76 -8.73 11.83
CA SER A 27 14.50 -10.14 12.14
C SER A 27 13.57 -10.79 11.12
N GLU A 28 12.40 -10.21 10.92
CA GLU A 28 11.32 -10.83 10.13
C GLU A 28 11.59 -10.85 8.62
N TYR A 29 12.25 -9.81 8.10
CA TYR A 29 12.37 -9.64 6.64
C TYR A 29 13.77 -9.91 6.09
N SER A 30 14.82 -9.96 6.92
CA SER A 30 16.20 -10.09 6.41
C SER A 30 17.10 -10.99 7.24
N ASN A 31 16.62 -11.59 8.29
CA ASN A 31 17.45 -12.33 9.25
C ASN A 31 18.69 -11.50 9.68
N PHE A 32 18.49 -10.20 9.87
CA PHE A 32 19.51 -9.19 10.25
C PHE A 32 20.61 -8.95 9.21
N THR A 33 20.52 -9.46 7.97
CA THR A 33 21.57 -9.33 6.94
C THR A 33 21.17 -8.37 5.84
N GLY A 34 20.15 -7.92 5.53
CA GLY A 34 19.72 -7.13 4.35
C GLY A 34 20.16 -5.68 4.37
N TYR A 35 19.41 -4.89 3.62
CA TYR A 35 19.53 -3.45 3.53
C TYR A 35 18.17 -2.82 3.79
N CYS A 36 18.14 -1.69 4.51
CA CYS A 36 16.97 -0.86 4.63
C CYS A 36 17.16 0.38 3.75
N MET A 37 16.23 0.62 2.84
CA MET A 37 16.23 1.79 1.95
C MET A 37 15.26 2.83 2.49
N GLU A 38 15.75 4.05 2.72
CA GLU A 38 14.95 5.19 3.15
C GLU A 38 14.63 6.06 1.93
N PHE A 39 13.35 6.35 1.73
CA PHE A 39 12.87 7.19 0.63
C PHE A 39 12.28 8.51 1.14
N ASP A 40 12.47 9.55 0.36
CA ASP A 40 11.65 10.76 0.43
C ASP A 40 10.27 10.41 -0.15
N PHE A 41 9.26 10.45 0.70
CA PHE A 41 7.94 9.95 0.33
C PHE A 41 7.31 10.73 -0.84
N TYR A 42 7.39 12.06 -0.82
CA TYR A 42 6.78 12.88 -1.87
C TYR A 42 7.48 12.70 -3.21
N LYS A 43 8.80 12.69 -3.22
CA LYS A 43 9.57 12.40 -4.42
C LYS A 43 9.34 11.00 -4.97
N LEU A 44 9.14 10.03 -4.07
CA LEU A 44 8.80 8.67 -4.46
C LEU A 44 7.42 8.61 -5.12
N LEU A 45 6.40 9.29 -4.56
CA LEU A 45 5.08 9.37 -5.18
C LEU A 45 5.12 10.06 -6.54
N GLU A 46 5.80 11.21 -6.63
CA GLU A 46 5.97 11.95 -7.88
C GLU A 46 6.69 11.10 -8.94
N SER A 47 7.65 10.26 -8.52
CA SER A 47 8.40 9.40 -9.43
C SER A 47 7.56 8.28 -10.04
N PHE A 48 6.43 7.93 -9.45
CA PHE A 48 5.49 6.99 -10.07
C PHE A 48 4.70 7.61 -11.22
N GLY A 49 4.74 8.93 -11.40
CA GLY A 49 4.07 9.67 -12.46
C GLY A 49 2.56 9.82 -12.26
N GLU A 50 1.93 10.52 -13.17
CA GLU A 50 0.47 10.54 -13.26
C GLU A 50 0.00 9.24 -13.94
N TYR A 51 -0.72 8.42 -13.19
CA TYR A 51 -1.25 7.16 -13.72
C TYR A 51 -2.67 7.34 -14.19
N GLU A 52 -2.86 7.30 -15.50
CA GLU A 52 -4.19 7.18 -16.11
C GLU A 52 -4.85 5.81 -15.80
N GLU A 53 -4.05 4.83 -15.38
CA GLU A 53 -4.43 3.42 -15.31
C GLU A 53 -4.83 2.94 -13.90
N CYS A 54 -4.47 3.66 -12.84
CA CYS A 54 -4.80 3.25 -11.46
C CYS A 54 -4.93 4.44 -10.51
N ALA A 55 -5.80 4.31 -9.53
CA ALA A 55 -5.82 5.21 -8.38
C ALA A 55 -4.71 4.82 -7.40
N ILE A 56 -3.99 5.82 -6.88
CA ILE A 56 -2.99 5.63 -5.84
C ILE A 56 -3.59 6.11 -4.52
N ASN A 57 -3.70 5.19 -3.57
CA ASN A 57 -4.06 5.48 -2.19
C ASN A 57 -2.85 5.21 -1.30
N HIS A 58 -2.66 6.03 -0.27
CA HIS A 58 -1.56 5.83 0.67
C HIS A 58 -1.94 6.25 2.08
N GLY A 59 -1.33 5.62 3.07
CA GLY A 59 -1.58 5.95 4.46
C GLY A 59 -0.86 5.02 5.44
N GLN A 60 -0.87 5.45 6.70
CA GLN A 60 -0.38 4.63 7.80
C GLN A 60 -1.39 3.53 8.12
N VAL A 61 -0.90 2.34 8.42
CA VAL A 61 -1.73 1.22 8.85
C VAL A 61 -2.28 1.47 10.26
N ILE A 62 -3.58 1.23 10.43
CA ILE A 62 -4.30 1.41 11.68
C ILE A 62 -4.42 0.05 12.38
N TYR A 63 -3.84 -0.05 13.57
CA TYR A 63 -3.80 -1.29 14.35
C TYR A 63 -4.85 -1.35 15.46
N ASP A 64 -5.35 -0.21 15.91
CA ASP A 64 -6.36 -0.11 16.97
C ASP A 64 -7.76 -0.36 16.42
N GLU A 65 -8.43 -1.40 16.92
CA GLU A 65 -9.75 -1.82 16.45
C GLU A 65 -10.84 -0.75 16.64
N LYS A 66 -10.76 0.03 17.73
CA LYS A 66 -11.70 1.12 17.96
C LYS A 66 -11.56 2.20 16.90
N THR A 67 -10.33 2.57 16.59
CA THR A 67 -10.01 3.55 15.53
C THR A 67 -10.43 3.03 14.16
N GLN A 68 -10.21 1.74 13.87
CA GLN A 68 -10.67 1.11 12.62
C GLN A 68 -12.20 1.23 12.48
N LYS A 69 -12.95 0.86 13.51
CA LYS A 69 -14.42 0.97 13.53
C LYS A 69 -14.89 2.42 13.36
N GLU A 70 -14.21 3.36 14.00
CA GLU A 70 -14.53 4.79 13.88
C GLU A 70 -14.25 5.33 12.47
N CYS A 71 -13.17 4.92 11.82
CA CYS A 71 -12.88 5.27 10.43
C CYS A 71 -13.98 4.76 9.50
N VAL A 72 -14.37 3.49 9.62
CA VAL A 72 -15.45 2.93 8.82
C VAL A 72 -16.74 3.70 9.03
N ARG A 73 -17.14 3.94 10.29
CA ARG A 73 -18.35 4.68 10.61
C ARG A 73 -18.36 6.09 10.00
N LYS A 74 -17.28 6.86 10.17
CA LYS A 74 -17.18 8.21 9.61
C LYS A 74 -17.28 8.21 8.07
N THR A 75 -16.71 7.19 7.43
CA THR A 75 -16.78 7.04 5.98
C THR A 75 -18.20 6.72 5.52
N LEU A 76 -18.88 5.83 6.23
CA LEU A 76 -20.28 5.51 5.98
C LEU A 76 -21.16 6.76 6.14
N ASP A 77 -20.99 7.48 7.24
CA ASP A 77 -21.73 8.72 7.51
C ASP A 77 -21.51 9.77 6.42
N PHE A 78 -20.25 9.95 5.98
CA PHE A 78 -19.89 10.87 4.91
C PHE A 78 -20.50 10.47 3.56
N TYR A 79 -20.37 9.19 3.20
CA TYR A 79 -20.92 8.67 1.96
C TYR A 79 -22.44 8.81 1.93
N TYR A 80 -23.11 8.38 2.98
CA TYR A 80 -24.55 8.50 3.12
C TYR A 80 -25.03 9.97 3.01
N ALA A 81 -24.37 10.89 3.70
CA ALA A 81 -24.70 12.31 3.63
C ALA A 81 -24.49 12.90 2.22
N SER A 82 -23.46 12.43 1.50
CA SER A 82 -23.19 12.86 0.12
C SER A 82 -24.27 12.36 -0.84
N GLU A 83 -24.61 11.08 -0.79
CA GLU A 83 -25.59 10.47 -1.67
C GLU A 83 -27.02 10.98 -1.39
N ARG A 84 -27.34 11.27 -0.12
CA ARG A 84 -28.60 11.92 0.24
C ARG A 84 -28.73 13.32 -0.38
N LYS A 85 -27.64 14.10 -0.41
CA LYS A 85 -27.65 15.42 -1.08
C LYS A 85 -27.89 15.33 -2.58
N LYS A 86 -27.44 14.25 -3.21
CA LYS A 86 -27.66 13.97 -4.64
C LYS A 86 -29.06 13.41 -4.94
N GLY A 87 -29.85 13.07 -3.92
CA GLY A 87 -31.15 12.42 -4.07
C GLY A 87 -31.10 10.94 -4.45
N ASN A 88 -29.92 10.31 -4.31
CA ASN A 88 -29.69 8.91 -4.69
C ASN A 88 -30.03 7.92 -3.56
N VAL A 89 -30.13 8.39 -2.33
CA VAL A 89 -30.44 7.55 -1.17
C VAL A 89 -31.84 7.90 -0.66
N PRO A 90 -32.77 6.95 -0.69
CA PRO A 90 -34.07 7.14 -0.05
C PRO A 90 -33.90 7.27 1.47
N ASP A 91 -34.85 7.90 2.11
CA ASP A 91 -34.92 7.92 3.58
C ASP A 91 -34.98 6.46 4.10
N TRP A 92 -34.34 6.16 5.22
CA TRP A 92 -34.31 4.80 5.79
C TRP A 92 -35.69 4.17 5.91
N GLU A 93 -36.70 4.99 6.15
CA GLU A 93 -38.11 4.56 6.23
C GLU A 93 -38.68 4.15 4.87
N SER A 94 -38.13 4.62 3.75
CA SER A 94 -38.55 4.28 2.40
C SER A 94 -37.70 3.19 1.73
N ILE A 95 -36.62 2.72 2.36
CA ILE A 95 -35.75 1.66 1.82
C ILE A 95 -36.53 0.35 1.59
N ILE A 96 -37.55 0.07 2.38
CA ILE A 96 -38.39 -1.14 2.27
C ILE A 96 -39.18 -1.13 0.93
N GLU A 97 -39.44 0.05 0.35
CA GLU A 97 -40.19 0.21 -0.92
C GLU A 97 -39.26 0.54 -2.12
N THR A 98 -37.93 0.59 -1.90
CA THR A 98 -36.97 1.03 -2.90
C THR A 98 -36.71 -0.09 -3.92
N ASP A 99 -36.55 0.30 -5.16
CA ASP A 99 -36.12 -0.56 -6.29
C ASP A 99 -34.84 -1.32 -5.90
N ALA A 100 -34.89 -2.66 -5.92
CA ALA A 100 -33.79 -3.54 -5.58
C ALA A 100 -32.48 -3.18 -6.33
N LYS A 101 -32.56 -2.72 -7.59
CA LYS A 101 -31.41 -2.32 -8.37
C LYS A 101 -30.67 -1.09 -7.79
N LYS A 102 -31.42 -0.13 -7.21
CA LYS A 102 -30.83 1.05 -6.56
C LYS A 102 -30.14 0.67 -5.26
N LEU A 103 -30.73 -0.28 -4.52
CA LEU A 103 -30.13 -0.79 -3.31
C LEU A 103 -28.85 -1.57 -3.60
N ASP A 104 -28.83 -2.41 -4.64
CA ASP A 104 -27.64 -3.16 -5.07
C ASP A 104 -26.52 -2.21 -5.48
N ALA A 105 -26.81 -1.19 -6.29
CA ALA A 105 -25.80 -0.19 -6.69
C ALA A 105 -25.22 0.56 -5.49
N PHE A 106 -26.05 0.94 -4.52
CA PHE A 106 -25.60 1.59 -3.29
C PHE A 106 -24.71 0.68 -2.44
N THR A 107 -25.06 -0.60 -2.31
CA THR A 107 -24.25 -1.58 -1.56
C THR A 107 -22.94 -1.88 -2.23
N ASP A 108 -22.89 -1.93 -3.56
CA ASP A 108 -21.64 -2.15 -4.33
C ASP A 108 -20.67 -0.98 -4.18
N GLU A 109 -21.15 0.27 -4.27
CA GLU A 109 -20.31 1.44 -4.03
C GLU A 109 -19.80 1.50 -2.59
N LEU A 110 -20.66 1.20 -1.62
CA LEU A 110 -20.29 1.13 -0.22
C LEU A 110 -19.23 0.06 0.04
N ALA A 111 -19.36 -1.11 -0.57
CA ALA A 111 -18.39 -2.18 -0.50
C ALA A 111 -17.03 -1.75 -1.08
N ALA A 112 -17.03 -0.99 -2.20
CA ALA A 112 -15.83 -0.46 -2.80
C ALA A 112 -15.09 0.52 -1.87
N PHE A 113 -15.82 1.41 -1.20
CA PHE A 113 -15.25 2.30 -0.18
C PHE A 113 -14.63 1.53 0.99
N CYS A 114 -15.36 0.56 1.55
CA CYS A 114 -14.88 -0.25 2.66
C CYS A 114 -13.63 -1.07 2.26
N ARG A 115 -13.54 -1.51 1.01
CA ARG A 115 -12.40 -2.27 0.49
C ARG A 115 -11.08 -1.49 0.58
N VAL A 116 -11.08 -0.21 0.21
CA VAL A 116 -9.87 0.64 0.33
C VAL A 116 -9.41 0.73 1.78
N TYR A 117 -10.34 0.96 2.71
CA TYR A 117 -9.99 1.05 4.13
C TYR A 117 -9.46 -0.26 4.70
N ASN A 118 -10.04 -1.40 4.31
CA ASN A 118 -9.58 -2.70 4.77
C ASN A 118 -8.11 -2.96 4.46
N MET A 119 -7.58 -2.35 3.39
CA MET A 119 -6.16 -2.46 3.05
C MET A 119 -5.24 -1.70 4.01
N PHE A 120 -5.77 -0.77 4.82
CA PHE A 120 -5.02 -0.04 5.84
C PHE A 120 -5.26 -0.55 7.26
N PHE A 121 -6.02 -1.63 7.43
CA PHE A 121 -6.28 -2.22 8.72
C PHE A 121 -5.42 -3.46 8.95
N LYS A 122 -4.90 -3.60 10.16
CA LYS A 122 -4.13 -4.76 10.60
C LYS A 122 -4.39 -5.04 12.07
N LYS A 123 -4.21 -6.27 12.52
CA LYS A 123 -4.39 -6.63 13.93
C LYS A 123 -3.33 -5.97 14.80
N ALA A 124 -3.69 -5.62 16.04
CA ALA A 124 -2.81 -4.94 16.99
C ALA A 124 -1.49 -5.68 17.28
N CYS A 125 -1.47 -7.02 17.18
CA CYS A 125 -0.24 -7.80 17.36
C CYS A 125 0.87 -7.48 16.35
N PHE A 126 0.55 -6.84 15.23
CA PHE A 126 1.50 -6.40 14.20
C PHE A 126 1.91 -4.94 14.33
N SER A 127 1.50 -4.23 15.38
CA SER A 127 1.76 -2.79 15.54
C SER A 127 3.25 -2.42 15.54
N GLY A 128 4.12 -3.36 15.94
CA GLY A 128 5.57 -3.18 15.88
C GLY A 128 6.15 -3.01 14.48
N GLU A 129 5.40 -3.35 13.42
CA GLU A 129 5.84 -3.11 12.04
C GLU A 129 5.75 -1.62 11.65
N ASN A 130 4.95 -0.82 12.36
CA ASN A 130 4.77 0.62 12.14
C ASN A 130 4.65 0.95 10.64
N GLU A 131 3.68 0.32 10.00
CA GLU A 131 3.60 0.19 8.55
C GLU A 131 2.93 1.40 7.89
N TYR A 132 3.48 1.82 6.76
CA TYR A 132 2.86 2.77 5.84
C TYR A 132 2.70 2.10 4.47
N ARG A 133 1.53 2.21 3.86
CA ARG A 133 1.22 1.56 2.59
C ARG A 133 0.99 2.54 1.47
N ILE A 134 1.45 2.16 0.28
CA ILE A 134 1.02 2.72 -1.00
C ILE A 134 0.26 1.61 -1.73
N ILE A 135 -0.95 1.91 -2.15
CA ILE A 135 -1.86 0.97 -2.79
C ILE A 135 -2.15 1.47 -4.19
N PHE A 136 -1.93 0.62 -5.17
CA PHE A 136 -2.29 0.83 -6.55
C PHE A 136 -3.58 0.06 -6.82
N ASN A 137 -4.69 0.78 -6.98
CA ASN A 137 -5.99 0.18 -7.29
C ASN A 137 -6.18 0.19 -8.80
N GLU A 138 -6.30 -0.98 -9.39
CA GLU A 138 -6.69 -1.12 -10.80
C GLU A 138 -8.16 -0.78 -10.94
N CYS A 139 -8.46 0.32 -11.62
CA CYS A 139 -9.84 0.72 -11.90
C CYS A 139 -10.27 0.13 -13.24
N HIS A 140 -11.06 -0.92 -13.22
CA HIS A 140 -11.80 -1.38 -14.39
C HIS A 140 -13.12 -0.61 -14.50
N ASP A 141 -13.19 0.28 -15.47
CA ASP A 141 -14.45 0.85 -15.91
C ASP A 141 -14.71 0.31 -17.32
N GLU A 142 -15.58 -0.68 -17.44
CA GLU A 142 -15.94 -1.29 -18.72
C GLU A 142 -16.54 -0.28 -19.71
N GLY A 143 -17.00 0.87 -19.19
CA GLY A 143 -17.55 1.98 -19.99
C GLY A 143 -16.53 3.03 -20.44
N ASN A 144 -15.27 3.00 -19.94
CA ASN A 144 -14.25 3.99 -20.27
C ASN A 144 -13.11 3.38 -21.10
N PRO A 145 -13.10 3.54 -22.43
CA PRO A 145 -12.06 2.95 -23.30
C PRO A 145 -10.66 3.55 -23.07
N HIS A 146 -10.54 4.64 -22.31
CA HIS A 146 -9.28 5.29 -22.00
C HIS A 146 -8.61 4.73 -20.71
N ARG A 147 -9.31 3.93 -19.90
CA ARG A 147 -8.73 3.25 -18.75
C ARG A 147 -8.13 1.92 -19.18
N LYS A 148 -6.86 1.93 -19.49
CA LYS A 148 -6.11 0.72 -19.83
C LYS A 148 -5.89 -0.11 -18.55
N ARG A 149 -5.98 -1.43 -18.67
CA ARG A 149 -5.46 -2.37 -17.65
C ARG A 149 -4.05 -1.98 -17.29
N ILE A 150 -3.65 -2.14 -16.01
CA ILE A 150 -2.22 -2.14 -15.64
C ILE A 150 -1.54 -3.15 -16.57
N SER A 151 -0.82 -2.64 -17.54
CA SER A 151 -0.54 -3.35 -18.81
C SER A 151 0.40 -4.53 -18.65
N GLN A 152 1.00 -4.79 -17.46
CA GLN A 152 2.00 -5.83 -17.28
C GLN A 152 1.92 -6.49 -15.90
N GLN A 153 0.84 -7.20 -15.66
CA GLN A 153 0.79 -8.13 -14.53
C GLN A 153 1.84 -9.23 -14.76
N LYS A 154 2.75 -9.37 -13.80
CA LYS A 154 3.75 -10.43 -13.76
C LYS A 154 3.39 -11.44 -12.67
N PHE A 155 4.02 -12.60 -12.70
CA PHE A 155 3.77 -13.66 -11.74
C PHE A 155 5.08 -14.16 -11.15
N ARG A 156 5.10 -14.37 -9.84
CA ARG A 156 6.22 -14.99 -9.11
C ARG A 156 5.74 -16.17 -8.28
N ILE A 157 6.63 -17.10 -8.05
CA ILE A 157 6.35 -18.22 -7.13
C ILE A 157 7.01 -17.90 -5.79
N LYS A 158 6.22 -17.95 -4.71
CA LYS A 158 6.70 -17.89 -3.34
C LYS A 158 6.07 -19.05 -2.57
N GLU A 159 6.91 -19.92 -2.01
CA GLU A 159 6.47 -21.09 -1.22
C GLU A 159 5.43 -21.96 -1.94
N GLY A 160 5.59 -22.14 -3.27
CA GLY A 160 4.69 -22.94 -4.09
C GLY A 160 3.40 -22.23 -4.53
N ILE A 161 3.19 -20.97 -4.13
CA ILE A 161 2.01 -20.18 -4.50
C ILE A 161 2.38 -19.20 -5.62
N ILE A 162 1.55 -19.16 -6.67
CA ILE A 162 1.68 -18.17 -7.75
C ILE A 162 1.07 -16.86 -7.27
N ILE A 163 1.89 -15.81 -7.19
CA ILE A 163 1.48 -14.48 -6.73
C ILE A 163 1.57 -13.50 -7.89
N PRO A 164 0.47 -12.86 -8.28
CA PRO A 164 0.52 -11.75 -9.24
C PRO A 164 1.19 -10.52 -8.62
N TYR A 165 1.95 -9.80 -9.42
CA TYR A 165 2.56 -8.54 -9.02
C TYR A 165 2.71 -7.58 -10.21
N ILE A 166 2.91 -6.31 -9.91
CA ILE A 166 3.27 -5.27 -10.88
C ILE A 166 4.65 -4.71 -10.55
N GLU A 167 5.35 -4.22 -11.55
CA GLU A 167 6.57 -3.45 -11.36
C GLU A 167 6.27 -1.99 -11.64
N LYS A 168 6.73 -1.13 -10.75
CA LYS A 168 6.70 0.32 -10.93
C LYS A 168 8.13 0.82 -10.93
N GLU A 169 8.47 1.55 -11.98
CA GLU A 169 9.79 2.14 -12.11
C GLU A 169 9.86 3.42 -11.26
N VAL A 170 10.94 3.57 -10.51
CA VAL A 170 11.24 4.80 -9.79
C VAL A 170 12.05 5.70 -10.71
N LEU A 171 11.40 6.68 -11.32
CA LEU A 171 12.00 7.57 -12.33
C LEU A 171 13.00 8.56 -11.72
N ASP A 172 12.74 9.03 -10.48
CA ASP A 172 13.64 9.91 -9.77
C ASP A 172 14.43 9.19 -8.68
N LEU A 173 15.68 8.83 -8.97
CA LEU A 173 16.57 8.18 -8.00
C LEU A 173 16.95 9.08 -6.81
N ASN A 174 16.71 10.41 -6.88
CA ASN A 174 16.89 11.31 -5.74
C ASN A 174 15.80 11.12 -4.67
N SER A 175 14.78 10.30 -4.94
CA SER A 175 13.85 9.85 -3.91
C SER A 175 14.51 8.93 -2.87
N LEU A 176 15.59 8.22 -3.21
CA LEU A 176 16.36 7.39 -2.29
C LEU A 176 17.31 8.27 -1.46
N LYS A 177 17.03 8.44 -0.17
CA LYS A 177 17.79 9.29 0.76
C LYS A 177 18.98 8.59 1.37
N SER A 178 18.75 7.39 1.90
CA SER A 178 19.79 6.62 2.57
C SER A 178 19.60 5.11 2.42
N VAL A 179 20.69 4.37 2.62
CA VAL A 179 20.66 2.91 2.74
C VAL A 179 21.39 2.49 3.99
N THR A 180 20.68 1.82 4.89
CA THR A 180 21.23 1.27 6.13
C THR A 180 21.60 -0.20 5.96
N ILE A 181 22.80 -0.55 6.30
CA ILE A 181 23.30 -1.93 6.27
C ILE A 181 22.85 -2.65 7.52
N GLY A 182 22.27 -3.85 7.35
CA GLY A 182 21.74 -4.65 8.45
C GLY A 182 22.77 -5.05 9.50
N PRO A 183 22.34 -5.31 10.74
CA PRO A 183 23.22 -5.46 11.90
C PRO A 183 24.28 -6.54 11.76
N LYS A 184 24.00 -7.68 11.13
CA LYS A 184 24.97 -8.77 10.92
C LYS A 184 26.07 -8.44 9.92
N ASN A 185 25.78 -7.55 8.96
CA ASN A 185 26.72 -7.16 7.89
C ASN A 185 27.37 -5.81 8.16
N ASN A 186 27.36 -5.35 9.39
CA ASN A 186 27.77 -4.02 9.83
C ASN A 186 29.33 -3.86 9.84
N SER A 187 29.99 -4.15 8.73
CA SER A 187 31.44 -4.07 8.56
C SER A 187 31.84 -2.87 7.69
N ASP A 188 33.08 -2.38 7.87
CA ASP A 188 33.59 -1.29 7.04
C ASP A 188 33.72 -1.68 5.56
N ILE A 189 33.97 -2.97 5.31
CA ILE A 189 34.08 -3.50 3.94
C ILE A 189 32.74 -3.45 3.24
N ALA A 190 31.62 -3.74 3.94
CA ALA A 190 30.27 -3.65 3.40
C ALA A 190 29.91 -2.19 3.05
N VAL A 191 30.26 -1.22 3.92
CA VAL A 191 30.07 0.20 3.65
C VAL A 191 30.86 0.64 2.40
N LYS A 192 32.14 0.27 2.33
CA LYS A 192 32.98 0.62 1.18
C LYS A 192 32.44 0.02 -0.12
N GLY A 193 32.05 -1.25 -0.09
CA GLY A 193 31.46 -1.95 -1.24
C GLY A 193 30.19 -1.27 -1.74
N LEU A 194 29.26 -0.95 -0.83
CA LEU A 194 28.00 -0.32 -1.18
C LEU A 194 28.19 1.11 -1.72
N LYS A 195 29.10 1.90 -1.11
CA LYS A 195 29.48 3.23 -1.64
C LYS A 195 30.12 3.15 -3.04
N CYS A 196 30.94 2.13 -3.28
CA CYS A 196 31.51 1.90 -4.61
C CYS A 196 30.43 1.55 -5.65
N PHE A 197 29.48 0.68 -5.27
CA PHE A 197 28.34 0.33 -6.11
C PHE A 197 27.54 1.59 -6.53
N PHE A 198 27.09 2.40 -5.57
CA PHE A 198 26.31 3.61 -5.87
C PHE A 198 27.07 4.62 -6.70
N ARG A 199 28.38 4.78 -6.45
CA ARG A 199 29.23 5.65 -7.29
C ARG A 199 29.25 5.18 -8.74
N ASN A 200 29.38 3.87 -8.98
CA ASN A 200 29.38 3.32 -10.34
C ASN A 200 28.02 3.50 -11.03
N GLN A 201 26.93 3.46 -10.28
CA GLN A 201 25.58 3.71 -10.77
C GLN A 201 25.27 5.22 -10.89
N LYS A 202 26.19 6.11 -10.49
CA LYS A 202 26.01 7.58 -10.44
C LYS A 202 24.82 8.01 -9.54
N ILE A 203 24.53 7.24 -8.51
CA ILE A 203 23.50 7.52 -7.52
C ILE A 203 24.18 8.14 -6.29
N ASN A 204 23.70 9.31 -5.87
CA ASN A 204 24.16 9.95 -4.64
C ASN A 204 23.22 9.61 -3.49
N VAL A 205 23.67 8.70 -2.61
CA VAL A 205 22.88 8.22 -1.48
C VAL A 205 23.77 8.09 -0.24
N ASP A 206 23.22 8.39 0.93
CA ASP A 206 23.93 8.18 2.18
C ASP A 206 23.93 6.69 2.55
N VAL A 207 25.09 6.19 2.99
CA VAL A 207 25.29 4.79 3.41
C VAL A 207 25.59 4.74 4.88
N GLN A 208 24.69 4.15 5.64
CA GLN A 208 24.75 4.07 7.10
C GLN A 208 24.87 2.62 7.57
N LYS A 209 25.23 2.43 8.83
CA LYS A 209 25.22 1.15 9.53
C LYS A 209 24.06 1.11 10.51
N SER A 210 23.43 -0.03 10.65
CA SER A 210 22.48 -0.26 11.74
C SER A 210 23.12 0.01 13.10
N LYS A 211 22.35 0.60 13.99
CA LYS A 211 22.73 0.85 15.39
C LYS A 211 22.24 -0.26 16.33
N ILE A 212 21.53 -1.25 15.80
CA ILE A 212 21.01 -2.37 16.60
C ILE A 212 22.17 -3.24 17.09
N PRO A 213 22.38 -3.36 18.41
CA PRO A 213 23.42 -4.21 18.96
C PRO A 213 22.99 -5.68 18.87
N LEU A 214 23.71 -6.49 18.13
CA LEU A 214 23.54 -7.94 18.18
C LEU A 214 24.41 -8.50 19.29
N ARG A 215 23.80 -9.24 20.20
CA ARG A 215 24.52 -10.09 21.17
C ARG A 215 24.65 -11.47 20.52
N TYR A 216 25.89 -11.91 20.34
CA TYR A 216 26.23 -13.29 19.97
C TYR A 216 26.33 -14.15 21.20
#